data_7d0138deb11c7b498227222741e99a97
#
_entry.id   7d0138deb11c7b498227222741e99a97
#
_cell.length_a   1.000
_cell.length_b   1.000
_cell.length_c   1.000
_cell.angle_alpha   90.00
_cell.angle_beta   90.00
_cell.angle_gamma   90.00
#
_symmetry.space_group_name_H-M   'P 1'
#
loop_
_entity.id
_entity.type
_entity.pdbx_description
1 polymer ?
#
loop_
_entity_poly.entity_id
_entity_poly.type
_entity_poly.pdbx_seq_one_letter_code
_entity_poly.pdbx_strand_id
1 'polypeptide(L)'
;MLKYKDLYLIHYMDDILAAHKDRALLQQILSELIEALENWGLKIAPDKMQVNPPFSYLGRVLNTHTVSHAPLQLRRDRLLNLNDFQKLLGDINWIHPHLRLTTADLKPLFDCLKGDPDPSSKRILTSEAESALVKVDEALNDQLIRINITRGWDLIILTMEHTPTGCLWQEGPLQWLHLSVTPRKIVLSYTSLVAQLITKGRRTSVELFGKEVANIVIPFNKGQLQFLLQNSGD
;
A
#
# COMPACT_ATOMS: atom_id res chain seq x y z
N MET A 1 -1.30 -5.21 31.42
CA MET A 1 0.16 -5.28 31.27
C MET A 1 0.47 -6.59 30.56
N LEU A 2 1.08 -6.57 29.37
CA LEU A 2 1.38 -7.81 28.64
C LEU A 2 2.34 -8.68 29.47
N LYS A 3 1.94 -9.91 29.74
CA LYS A 3 2.70 -10.91 30.51
C LYS A 3 4.07 -11.20 29.88
N TYR A 4 4.19 -11.02 28.56
CA TYR A 4 5.38 -11.33 27.79
C TYR A 4 6.00 -10.07 27.18
N LYS A 5 7.30 -9.87 27.45
CA LYS A 5 8.09 -8.80 26.85
C LYS A 5 8.36 -9.13 25.38
N ASP A 6 8.35 -8.14 24.50
CA ASP A 6 8.60 -8.26 23.07
C ASP A 6 7.61 -9.16 22.27
N LEU A 7 6.45 -9.47 22.86
CA LEU A 7 5.36 -10.11 22.14
C LEU A 7 4.59 -9.06 21.33
N TYR A 8 4.44 -9.34 20.04
CA TYR A 8 3.51 -8.64 19.17
C TYR A 8 2.27 -9.51 19.00
N LEU A 9 1.15 -9.04 19.51
CA LEU A 9 -0.16 -9.66 19.35
C LEU A 9 -1.07 -8.64 18.70
N ILE A 10 -1.47 -8.90 17.47
CA ILE A 10 -2.34 -8.02 16.68
C ILE A 10 -3.64 -8.77 16.43
N HIS A 11 -4.74 -8.15 16.80
CA HIS A 11 -6.09 -8.68 16.60
C HIS A 11 -6.87 -7.72 15.69
N TYR A 12 -7.43 -8.26 14.61
CA TYR A 12 -8.28 -7.53 13.69
C TYR A 12 -9.48 -8.41 13.31
N MET A 13 -10.66 -8.07 13.79
CA MET A 13 -11.89 -8.87 13.62
C MET A 13 -11.66 -10.33 14.01
N ASP A 14 -11.72 -11.25 13.03
CA ASP A 14 -11.55 -12.69 13.23
C ASP A 14 -10.10 -13.16 13.11
N ASP A 15 -9.19 -12.26 12.70
CA ASP A 15 -7.79 -12.58 12.45
C ASP A 15 -6.89 -12.18 13.63
N ILE A 16 -6.06 -13.10 14.09
CA ILE A 16 -5.05 -12.87 15.13
C ILE A 16 -3.67 -13.19 14.57
N LEU A 17 -2.74 -12.25 14.71
CA LEU A 17 -1.33 -12.43 14.42
C LEU A 17 -0.51 -12.35 15.70
N ALA A 18 0.23 -13.41 16.03
CA ALA A 18 1.18 -13.43 17.12
C ALA A 18 2.60 -13.56 16.59
N ALA A 19 3.53 -12.73 17.08
CA ALA A 19 4.93 -12.79 16.70
C ALA A 19 5.86 -12.57 17.90
N HIS A 20 6.90 -13.38 17.99
CA HIS A 20 7.96 -13.26 18.99
C HIS A 20 9.30 -13.76 18.40
N LYS A 21 10.41 -13.22 18.92
CA LYS A 21 11.76 -13.63 18.47
C LYS A 21 12.12 -15.06 18.86
N ASP A 22 11.68 -15.49 20.05
CA ASP A 22 11.87 -16.84 20.57
C ASP A 22 10.70 -17.71 20.12
N ARG A 23 11.03 -18.74 19.31
CA ARG A 23 10.03 -19.68 18.75
C ARG A 23 9.42 -20.58 19.83
N ALA A 24 10.19 -21.01 20.82
CA ALA A 24 9.70 -21.88 21.88
C ALA A 24 8.70 -21.12 22.78
N LEU A 25 9.04 -19.89 23.12
CA LEU A 25 8.16 -19.03 23.88
C LEU A 25 6.89 -18.68 23.07
N LEU A 26 7.00 -18.46 21.75
CA LEU A 26 5.84 -18.22 20.90
C LEU A 26 4.88 -19.41 20.88
N GLN A 27 5.40 -20.63 20.85
CA GLN A 27 4.57 -21.84 20.92
C GLN A 27 3.82 -21.95 22.28
N GLN A 28 4.49 -21.64 23.38
CA GLN A 28 3.85 -21.60 24.71
C GLN A 28 2.74 -20.54 24.73
N ILE A 29 3.02 -19.34 24.26
CA ILE A 29 2.04 -18.23 24.18
C ILE A 29 0.83 -18.62 23.32
N LEU A 30 1.06 -19.31 22.22
CA LEU A 30 0.00 -19.80 21.33
C LEU A 30 -0.92 -20.79 22.05
N SER A 31 -0.36 -21.73 22.81
CA SER A 31 -1.13 -22.67 23.62
C SER A 31 -1.98 -21.97 24.68
N GLU A 32 -1.39 -21.01 25.40
CA GLU A 32 -2.13 -20.20 26.39
C GLU A 32 -3.23 -19.33 25.72
N LEU A 33 -2.97 -18.81 24.54
CA LEU A 33 -3.96 -18.04 23.77
C LEU A 33 -5.14 -18.90 23.34
N ILE A 34 -4.87 -20.10 22.82
CA ILE A 34 -5.90 -21.07 22.41
C ILE A 34 -6.78 -21.44 23.60
N GLU A 35 -6.15 -21.82 24.72
CA GLU A 35 -6.88 -22.15 25.96
C GLU A 35 -7.75 -20.97 26.47
N ALA A 36 -7.21 -19.77 26.44
CA ALA A 36 -7.96 -18.58 26.81
C ALA A 36 -9.16 -18.34 25.91
N LEU A 37 -9.03 -18.52 24.60
CA LEU A 37 -10.13 -18.36 23.63
C LEU A 37 -11.19 -19.45 23.83
N GLU A 38 -10.79 -20.70 24.06
CA GLU A 38 -11.71 -21.82 24.35
C GLU A 38 -12.50 -21.58 25.63
N ASN A 39 -11.88 -21.03 26.66
CA ASN A 39 -12.57 -20.67 27.91
C ASN A 39 -13.62 -19.57 27.70
N TRP A 40 -13.48 -18.74 26.65
CA TRP A 40 -14.48 -17.76 26.23
C TRP A 40 -15.49 -18.33 25.22
N GLY A 41 -15.45 -19.63 24.93
CA GLY A 41 -16.35 -20.31 23.98
C GLY A 41 -16.00 -20.09 22.51
N LEU A 42 -14.81 -19.55 22.21
CA LEU A 42 -14.30 -19.34 20.86
C LEU A 42 -13.44 -20.52 20.45
N LYS A 43 -13.68 -21.09 19.26
CA LYS A 43 -12.85 -22.17 18.69
C LYS A 43 -12.07 -21.67 17.50
N ILE A 44 -10.77 -21.92 17.53
CA ILE A 44 -9.90 -21.69 16.37
C ILE A 44 -10.09 -22.86 15.40
N ALA A 45 -10.36 -22.55 14.12
CA ALA A 45 -10.41 -23.55 13.07
C ALA A 45 -8.99 -24.05 12.77
N PRO A 46 -8.68 -25.35 12.96
CA PRO A 46 -7.32 -25.87 12.80
C PRO A 46 -6.75 -25.69 11.39
N ASP A 47 -7.61 -25.77 10.38
CA ASP A 47 -7.30 -25.57 8.96
C ASP A 47 -6.94 -24.13 8.60
N LYS A 48 -7.32 -23.16 9.43
CA LYS A 48 -6.96 -21.73 9.26
C LYS A 48 -5.71 -21.33 10.02
N MET A 49 -5.20 -22.19 10.91
CA MET A 49 -4.00 -21.89 11.69
C MET A 49 -2.74 -22.02 10.84
N GLN A 50 -2.00 -20.92 10.71
CA GLN A 50 -0.76 -20.86 9.94
C GLN A 50 0.44 -20.81 10.90
N VAL A 51 1.27 -21.85 10.90
CA VAL A 51 2.40 -22.00 11.85
C VAL A 51 3.76 -21.79 11.20
N ASN A 52 3.82 -21.89 9.87
CA ASN A 52 5.04 -21.71 9.08
C ASN A 52 4.80 -20.73 7.93
N PRO A 53 5.83 -19.92 7.59
CA PRO A 53 5.71 -19.05 6.41
C PRO A 53 5.57 -19.87 5.11
N PRO A 54 4.91 -19.32 4.08
CA PRO A 54 4.33 -17.98 4.03
C PRO A 54 3.00 -17.86 4.79
N PHE A 55 2.84 -16.78 5.55
CA PHE A 55 1.59 -16.48 6.25
C PHE A 55 0.73 -15.53 5.42
N SER A 56 -0.56 -15.77 5.32
CA SER A 56 -1.54 -14.84 4.76
C SER A 56 -2.20 -14.07 5.89
N TYR A 57 -2.08 -12.74 5.88
CA TYR A 57 -2.68 -11.87 6.88
C TYR A 57 -3.12 -10.54 6.27
N LEU A 58 -4.40 -10.19 6.39
CA LEU A 58 -4.98 -8.94 5.90
C LEU A 58 -4.57 -8.59 4.45
N GLY A 59 -4.69 -9.56 3.53
CA GLY A 59 -4.36 -9.37 2.11
C GLY A 59 -2.87 -9.27 1.81
N ARG A 60 -2.02 -9.62 2.78
CA ARG A 60 -0.56 -9.67 2.61
C ARG A 60 -0.03 -11.09 2.79
N VAL A 61 1.08 -11.36 2.14
CA VAL A 61 1.86 -12.59 2.31
C VAL A 61 3.14 -12.25 3.06
N LEU A 62 3.26 -12.81 4.26
CA LEU A 62 4.41 -12.59 5.14
C LEU A 62 5.35 -13.79 5.02
N ASN A 63 6.55 -13.57 4.54
CA ASN A 63 7.66 -14.52 4.56
C ASN A 63 8.65 -14.14 5.66
N THR A 64 9.69 -14.95 5.84
CA THR A 64 10.70 -14.74 6.88
C THR A 64 11.35 -13.36 6.84
N HIS A 65 11.58 -12.82 5.64
CA HIS A 65 12.27 -11.53 5.45
C HIS A 65 11.55 -10.58 4.49
N THR A 66 10.45 -11.02 3.88
CA THR A 66 9.74 -10.23 2.89
C THR A 66 8.24 -10.18 3.17
N VAL A 67 7.66 -9.03 2.85
CA VAL A 67 6.21 -8.82 2.85
C VAL A 67 5.81 -8.49 1.42
N SER A 68 4.81 -9.18 0.90
CA SER A 68 4.22 -8.91 -0.41
C SER A 68 2.70 -8.82 -0.31
N HIS A 69 2.07 -8.26 -1.33
CA HIS A 69 0.62 -8.37 -1.45
C HIS A 69 0.21 -9.80 -1.81
N ALA A 70 -0.94 -10.24 -1.32
CA ALA A 70 -1.55 -11.46 -1.82
C ALA A 70 -1.85 -11.30 -3.32
N PRO A 71 -1.68 -12.37 -4.13
CA PRO A 71 -2.04 -12.33 -5.53
C PRO A 71 -3.50 -11.89 -5.68
N LEU A 72 -3.73 -10.79 -6.38
CA LEU A 72 -5.06 -10.28 -6.65
C LEU A 72 -5.54 -10.86 -7.98
N GLN A 73 -6.67 -11.56 -7.96
CA GLN A 73 -7.39 -11.94 -9.16
C GLN A 73 -8.47 -10.89 -9.43
N LEU A 74 -8.31 -10.15 -10.52
CA LEU A 74 -9.31 -9.19 -10.95
C LEU A 74 -10.59 -9.91 -11.41
N ARG A 75 -11.73 -9.47 -10.91
CA ARG A 75 -13.04 -10.03 -11.28
C ARG A 75 -13.47 -9.49 -12.64
N ARG A 76 -13.23 -10.27 -13.69
CA ARG A 76 -13.52 -9.88 -15.08
C ARG A 76 -14.67 -10.62 -15.72
N ASP A 77 -15.16 -11.68 -15.09
CA ASP A 77 -16.00 -12.67 -15.71
C ASP A 77 -17.38 -12.16 -16.16
N ARG A 78 -17.84 -11.04 -15.60
CA ARG A 78 -19.11 -10.41 -15.95
C ARG A 78 -19.06 -8.91 -15.72
N LEU A 79 -18.53 -8.15 -16.68
CA LEU A 79 -18.56 -6.67 -16.64
C LEU A 79 -19.78 -6.19 -17.44
N LEU A 80 -20.97 -6.26 -16.87
CA LEU A 80 -22.24 -5.97 -17.57
C LEU A 80 -22.94 -4.70 -17.04
N ASN A 81 -22.76 -4.38 -15.78
CA ASN A 81 -23.48 -3.29 -15.13
C ASN A 81 -22.55 -2.42 -14.26
N LEU A 82 -23.09 -1.30 -13.77
CA LEU A 82 -22.33 -0.34 -12.96
C LEU A 82 -21.70 -0.99 -11.72
N ASN A 83 -22.44 -1.87 -11.02
CA ASN A 83 -21.96 -2.55 -9.81
C ASN A 83 -20.74 -3.45 -10.09
N ASP A 84 -20.71 -4.12 -11.25
CA ASP A 84 -19.57 -4.96 -11.65
C ASP A 84 -18.31 -4.11 -11.87
N PHE A 85 -18.45 -2.97 -12.56
CA PHE A 85 -17.35 -2.02 -12.75
C PHE A 85 -16.90 -1.38 -11.45
N GLN A 86 -17.83 -1.04 -10.53
CA GLN A 86 -17.49 -0.50 -9.21
C GLN A 86 -16.67 -1.49 -8.39
N LYS A 87 -17.03 -2.79 -8.41
CA LYS A 87 -16.26 -3.84 -7.73
C LYS A 87 -14.86 -3.99 -8.32
N LEU A 88 -14.75 -4.09 -9.65
CA LEU A 88 -13.46 -4.17 -10.34
C LEU A 88 -12.57 -2.97 -10.03
N LEU A 89 -13.12 -1.76 -10.11
CA LEU A 89 -12.36 -0.55 -9.83
C LEU A 89 -12.03 -0.38 -8.36
N GLY A 90 -12.85 -0.89 -7.46
CA GLY A 90 -12.53 -1.00 -6.03
C GLY A 90 -11.29 -1.87 -5.80
N ASP A 91 -11.25 -3.04 -6.43
CA ASP A 91 -10.11 -3.97 -6.36
C ASP A 91 -8.84 -3.31 -6.94
N ILE A 92 -8.94 -2.66 -8.11
CA ILE A 92 -7.81 -1.94 -8.73
C ILE A 92 -7.34 -0.77 -7.86
N ASN A 93 -8.27 0.04 -7.33
CA ASN A 93 -7.93 1.19 -6.51
C ASN A 93 -7.23 0.80 -5.19
N TRP A 94 -7.58 -0.35 -4.64
CA TRP A 94 -6.93 -0.91 -3.45
C TRP A 94 -5.44 -1.16 -3.66
N ILE A 95 -5.06 -1.65 -4.85
CA ILE A 95 -3.67 -1.97 -5.19
C ILE A 95 -2.97 -0.85 -5.98
N HIS A 96 -3.70 0.14 -6.47
CA HIS A 96 -3.16 1.23 -7.29
C HIS A 96 -1.90 1.90 -6.71
N PRO A 97 -1.79 2.14 -5.39
CA PRO A 97 -0.56 2.69 -4.81
C PRO A 97 0.70 1.84 -5.04
N HIS A 98 0.52 0.56 -5.37
CA HIS A 98 1.60 -0.39 -5.60
C HIS A 98 1.83 -0.70 -7.09
N LEU A 99 0.93 -0.24 -7.96
CA LEU A 99 1.08 -0.35 -9.41
C LEU A 99 1.87 0.84 -9.96
N ARG A 100 2.73 0.61 -10.96
CA ARG A 100 3.43 1.69 -11.70
C ARG A 100 2.51 2.40 -12.69
N LEU A 101 1.24 2.51 -12.39
CA LEU A 101 0.25 3.13 -13.23
C LEU A 101 -0.12 4.50 -12.70
N THR A 102 -0.26 5.44 -13.60
CA THR A 102 -0.76 6.78 -13.28
C THR A 102 -2.29 6.78 -13.24
N THR A 103 -2.87 7.80 -12.62
CA THR A 103 -4.33 8.02 -12.68
C THR A 103 -4.80 8.22 -14.14
N ALA A 104 -3.94 8.76 -15.02
CA ALA A 104 -4.25 8.92 -16.43
C ALA A 104 -4.38 7.56 -17.15
N ASP A 105 -3.54 6.58 -16.81
CA ASP A 105 -3.64 5.22 -17.36
C ASP A 105 -4.95 4.53 -16.97
N LEU A 106 -5.46 4.79 -15.78
CA LEU A 106 -6.70 4.20 -15.26
C LEU A 106 -7.96 4.99 -15.63
N LYS A 107 -7.81 6.22 -16.13
CA LYS A 107 -8.93 7.11 -16.46
C LYS A 107 -9.98 6.45 -17.37
N PRO A 108 -9.65 5.71 -18.45
CA PRO A 108 -10.65 5.04 -19.29
C PRO A 108 -11.54 4.06 -18.51
N LEU A 109 -11.00 3.37 -17.51
CA LEU A 109 -11.76 2.49 -16.63
C LEU A 109 -12.73 3.26 -15.75
N PHE A 110 -12.29 4.37 -15.15
CA PHE A 110 -13.16 5.24 -14.35
C PHE A 110 -14.24 5.92 -15.21
N ASP A 111 -13.97 6.18 -16.47
CA ASP A 111 -14.95 6.74 -17.40
C ASP A 111 -16.11 5.77 -17.67
N CYS A 112 -15.91 4.46 -17.55
CA CYS A 112 -16.96 3.44 -17.62
C CYS A 112 -17.99 3.54 -16.47
N LEU A 113 -17.67 4.22 -15.35
CA LEU A 113 -18.64 4.46 -14.27
C LEU A 113 -19.65 5.57 -14.57
N LYS A 114 -19.40 6.41 -15.58
CA LYS A 114 -20.24 7.54 -15.93
C LYS A 114 -21.57 7.08 -16.55
N GLY A 115 -22.63 7.83 -16.28
CA GLY A 115 -23.96 7.58 -16.81
C GLY A 115 -25.00 7.41 -15.72
N ASP A 116 -25.98 6.55 -15.94
CA ASP A 116 -27.06 6.29 -14.99
C ASP A 116 -26.48 5.77 -13.66
N PRO A 117 -26.84 6.37 -12.50
CA PRO A 117 -26.32 5.96 -11.19
C PRO A 117 -26.91 4.63 -10.67
N ASP A 118 -27.91 4.04 -11.33
CA ASP A 118 -28.47 2.77 -10.92
C ASP A 118 -27.40 1.65 -11.00
N PRO A 119 -27.13 0.91 -9.90
CA PRO A 119 -26.14 -0.16 -9.89
C PRO A 119 -26.38 -1.25 -10.95
N SER A 120 -27.62 -1.45 -11.37
CA SER A 120 -28.00 -2.44 -12.42
C SER A 120 -27.88 -1.88 -13.84
N SER A 121 -27.62 -0.57 -13.99
CA SER A 121 -27.51 0.11 -15.30
C SER A 121 -26.40 -0.51 -16.13
N LYS A 122 -26.69 -0.79 -17.40
CA LYS A 122 -25.72 -1.41 -18.33
C LYS A 122 -24.50 -0.55 -18.54
N ARG A 123 -23.34 -1.20 -18.58
CA ARG A 123 -22.04 -0.62 -18.92
C ARG A 123 -21.37 -1.44 -20.00
N ILE A 124 -20.53 -0.78 -20.75
CA ILE A 124 -19.75 -1.41 -21.83
C ILE A 124 -18.28 -1.14 -21.55
N LEU A 125 -17.47 -2.17 -21.63
CA LEU A 125 -16.02 -2.04 -21.61
C LEU A 125 -15.57 -1.50 -22.98
N THR A 126 -15.06 -0.26 -23.01
CA THR A 126 -14.54 0.34 -24.24
C THR A 126 -13.16 -0.23 -24.57
N SER A 127 -12.71 -0.08 -25.83
CA SER A 127 -11.35 -0.51 -26.26
C SER A 127 -10.25 0.14 -25.46
N GLU A 128 -10.42 1.41 -25.09
CA GLU A 128 -9.48 2.15 -24.25
C GLU A 128 -9.45 1.62 -22.81
N ALA A 129 -10.61 1.26 -22.28
CA ALA A 129 -10.72 0.64 -20.94
C ALA A 129 -10.14 -0.78 -20.94
N GLU A 130 -10.33 -1.55 -22.01
CA GLU A 130 -9.71 -2.87 -22.17
C GLU A 130 -8.17 -2.77 -22.24
N SER A 131 -7.66 -1.80 -22.99
CA SER A 131 -6.21 -1.52 -23.03
C SER A 131 -5.66 -1.10 -21.66
N ALA A 132 -6.43 -0.35 -20.88
CA ALA A 132 -6.06 0.01 -19.51
C ALA A 132 -6.05 -1.22 -18.58
N LEU A 133 -6.99 -2.17 -18.74
CA LEU A 133 -6.98 -3.44 -18.01
C LEU A 133 -5.76 -4.30 -18.33
N VAL A 134 -5.33 -4.34 -19.59
CA VAL A 134 -4.10 -5.06 -19.96
C VAL A 134 -2.89 -4.47 -19.24
N LYS A 135 -2.77 -3.14 -19.18
CA LYS A 135 -1.70 -2.48 -18.38
C LYS A 135 -1.76 -2.84 -16.90
N VAL A 136 -2.97 -2.95 -16.33
CA VAL A 136 -3.14 -3.37 -14.93
C VAL A 136 -2.65 -4.80 -14.73
N ASP A 137 -2.93 -5.72 -15.67
CA ASP A 137 -2.45 -7.10 -15.60
C ASP A 137 -0.94 -7.20 -15.71
N GLU A 138 -0.36 -6.49 -16.66
CA GLU A 138 1.09 -6.43 -16.81
C GLU A 138 1.73 -5.90 -15.53
N ALA A 139 1.19 -4.81 -14.97
CA ALA A 139 1.66 -4.25 -13.71
C ALA A 139 1.48 -5.22 -12.53
N LEU A 140 0.42 -6.02 -12.49
CA LEU A 140 0.21 -7.04 -11.45
C LEU A 140 1.20 -8.20 -11.59
N ASN A 141 1.50 -8.63 -12.80
CA ASN A 141 2.44 -9.73 -13.06
C ASN A 141 3.90 -9.32 -12.78
N ASP A 142 4.27 -8.10 -13.15
CA ASP A 142 5.64 -7.59 -12.95
C ASP A 142 5.94 -7.19 -11.49
N GLN A 143 4.94 -6.94 -10.65
CA GLN A 143 5.11 -6.08 -9.50
C GLN A 143 4.46 -6.53 -8.21
N LEU A 144 4.43 -7.80 -7.92
CA LEU A 144 4.30 -8.20 -6.51
C LEU A 144 5.57 -7.77 -5.77
N ILE A 145 5.62 -6.47 -5.43
CA ILE A 145 6.76 -5.86 -4.76
C ILE A 145 6.96 -6.58 -3.43
N ARG A 146 8.06 -7.26 -3.32
CA ARG A 146 8.49 -7.92 -2.09
C ARG A 146 9.34 -6.95 -1.31
N ILE A 147 8.78 -6.38 -0.26
CA ILE A 147 9.53 -5.52 0.66
C ILE A 147 10.44 -6.41 1.50
N ASN A 148 11.75 -6.19 1.41
CA ASN A 148 12.70 -6.81 2.32
C ASN A 148 12.84 -5.94 3.58
N ILE A 149 12.20 -6.37 4.68
CA ILE A 149 12.17 -5.63 5.93
C ILE A 149 13.53 -5.52 6.64
N THR A 150 14.52 -6.33 6.24
CA THR A 150 15.88 -6.29 6.81
C THR A 150 16.74 -5.21 6.17
N ARG A 151 16.39 -4.74 4.96
CA ARG A 151 17.08 -3.68 4.23
C ARG A 151 16.42 -2.32 4.45
N GLY A 152 17.15 -1.26 4.19
CA GLY A 152 16.62 0.09 4.10
C GLY A 152 15.93 0.34 2.76
N TRP A 153 15.18 1.40 2.69
CA TRP A 153 14.57 1.93 1.46
C TRP A 153 14.76 3.45 1.42
N ASP A 154 14.71 3.97 0.22
CA ASP A 154 14.93 5.39 -0.05
C ASP A 154 13.60 6.08 -0.38
N LEU A 155 13.55 7.38 -0.11
CA LEU A 155 12.50 8.26 -0.60
C LEU A 155 13.05 9.06 -1.78
N ILE A 156 12.48 8.85 -2.96
CA ILE A 156 12.86 9.55 -4.18
C ILE A 156 11.77 10.57 -4.50
N ILE A 157 12.15 11.84 -4.65
CA ILE A 157 11.26 12.90 -5.12
C ILE A 157 11.55 13.17 -6.59
N LEU A 158 10.56 12.93 -7.43
CA LEU A 158 10.64 13.10 -8.88
C LEU A 158 10.02 14.44 -9.28
N THR A 159 10.65 15.11 -10.22
CA THR A 159 10.07 16.28 -10.89
C THR A 159 9.10 15.81 -11.97
N MET A 160 7.85 16.22 -11.84
CA MET A 160 6.83 16.05 -12.86
C MET A 160 6.42 17.42 -13.40
N GLU A 161 5.79 17.45 -14.56
CA GLU A 161 5.49 18.70 -15.28
C GLU A 161 4.74 19.74 -14.45
N HIS A 162 3.82 19.32 -13.58
CA HIS A 162 2.98 20.23 -12.80
C HIS A 162 3.16 20.11 -11.28
N THR A 163 3.42 18.91 -10.76
CA THR A 163 3.56 18.67 -9.33
C THR A 163 4.63 17.60 -9.06
N PRO A 164 5.48 17.77 -8.03
CA PRO A 164 6.42 16.72 -7.68
C PRO A 164 5.67 15.47 -7.17
N THR A 165 6.25 14.32 -7.44
CA THR A 165 5.75 13.01 -7.00
C THR A 165 6.83 12.32 -6.18
N GLY A 166 6.46 11.71 -5.07
CA GLY A 166 7.36 10.91 -4.24
C GLY A 166 7.23 9.42 -4.52
N CYS A 167 8.30 8.68 -4.27
CA CYS A 167 8.30 7.23 -4.32
C CYS A 167 9.17 6.67 -3.19
N LEU A 168 8.62 5.76 -2.38
CA LEU A 168 9.43 4.90 -1.53
C LEU A 168 10.00 3.78 -2.40
N TRP A 169 11.31 3.57 -2.35
CA TRP A 169 12.05 2.73 -3.28
C TRP A 169 12.97 1.73 -2.59
N GLN A 170 12.90 0.45 -2.99
CA GLN A 170 13.83 -0.62 -2.60
C GLN A 170 13.93 -1.63 -3.75
N GLU A 171 14.98 -1.53 -4.58
CA GLU A 171 15.13 -2.35 -5.81
C GLU A 171 13.97 -2.16 -6.84
N GLY A 172 12.95 -1.40 -6.47
CA GLY A 172 11.76 -1.05 -7.21
C GLY A 172 10.86 -0.14 -6.39
N PRO A 173 9.83 0.46 -6.99
CA PRO A 173 8.90 1.32 -6.25
C PRO A 173 8.09 0.50 -5.26
N LEU A 174 8.13 0.87 -3.98
CA LEU A 174 7.31 0.29 -2.92
C LEU A 174 5.96 0.97 -2.80
N GLN A 175 5.97 2.30 -2.89
CA GLN A 175 4.78 3.12 -2.69
C GLN A 175 4.94 4.44 -3.44
N TRP A 176 3.96 4.81 -4.25
CA TRP A 176 3.85 6.13 -4.84
C TRP A 176 3.17 7.10 -3.89
N LEU A 177 3.66 8.34 -3.86
CA LEU A 177 3.21 9.38 -2.97
C LEU A 177 2.82 10.61 -3.80
N HIS A 178 1.55 10.99 -3.71
CA HIS A 178 1.03 12.19 -4.34
C HIS A 178 0.49 13.13 -3.27
N LEU A 179 0.62 14.44 -3.51
CA LEU A 179 -0.07 15.43 -2.69
C LEU A 179 -1.52 15.54 -3.13
N SER A 180 -2.42 15.62 -2.15
CA SER A 180 -3.82 15.91 -2.44
C SER A 180 -3.93 17.32 -3.02
N VAL A 181 -4.38 17.45 -4.25
CA VAL A 181 -4.66 18.75 -4.85
C VAL A 181 -6.01 19.23 -4.32
N THR A 182 -6.00 19.86 -3.16
CA THR A 182 -7.17 20.64 -2.72
C THR A 182 -7.05 22.02 -3.35
N PRO A 183 -8.07 22.52 -4.07
CA PRO A 183 -8.07 23.90 -4.56
C PRO A 183 -7.89 24.85 -3.38
N ARG A 184 -6.74 25.45 -3.24
CA ARG A 184 -6.45 26.45 -2.23
C ARG A 184 -6.34 27.81 -2.91
N LYS A 185 -6.75 28.86 -2.21
CA LYS A 185 -6.57 30.25 -2.67
C LYS A 185 -5.08 30.67 -2.75
N ILE A 186 -4.16 29.84 -2.23
CA ILE A 186 -2.72 30.13 -2.17
C ILE A 186 -2.00 29.14 -3.09
N VAL A 187 -1.23 29.65 -4.02
CA VAL A 187 -0.30 28.87 -4.83
C VAL A 187 0.92 28.55 -3.99
N LEU A 188 1.14 27.28 -3.72
CA LEU A 188 2.34 26.83 -3.00
C LEU A 188 3.57 26.85 -3.92
N SER A 189 4.72 27.25 -3.38
CA SER A 189 5.99 27.16 -4.11
C SER A 189 6.34 25.69 -4.37
N TYR A 190 7.10 25.44 -5.45
CA TYR A 190 7.58 24.09 -5.77
C TYR A 190 8.36 23.47 -4.60
N THR A 191 9.19 24.25 -3.93
CA THR A 191 9.97 23.84 -2.75
C THR A 191 9.09 23.43 -1.58
N SER A 192 7.98 24.16 -1.35
CA SER A 192 6.98 23.82 -0.35
C SER A 192 6.29 22.49 -0.65
N LEU A 193 5.99 22.22 -1.92
CA LEU A 193 5.42 20.92 -2.35
C LEU A 193 6.40 19.77 -2.13
N VAL A 194 7.69 19.98 -2.45
CA VAL A 194 8.74 18.98 -2.17
C VAL A 194 8.86 18.71 -0.67
N ALA A 195 8.88 19.75 0.17
CA ALA A 195 8.94 19.59 1.62
C ALA A 195 7.72 18.80 2.17
N GLN A 196 6.54 19.09 1.66
CA GLN A 196 5.33 18.33 2.03
C GLN A 196 5.42 16.85 1.61
N LEU A 197 5.97 16.55 0.43
CA LEU A 197 6.19 15.18 -0.02
C LEU A 197 7.21 14.45 0.85
N ILE A 198 8.30 15.12 1.24
CA ILE A 198 9.29 14.56 2.15
C ILE A 198 8.64 14.20 3.49
N THR A 199 7.88 15.12 4.07
CA THR A 199 7.15 14.88 5.33
C THR A 199 6.17 13.72 5.20
N LYS A 200 5.39 13.69 4.10
CA LYS A 200 4.46 12.61 3.81
C LYS A 200 5.19 11.28 3.64
N GLY A 201 6.30 11.25 2.88
CA GLY A 201 7.06 10.02 2.62
C GLY A 201 7.67 9.42 3.88
N ARG A 202 8.27 10.24 4.74
CA ARG A 202 8.80 9.81 6.03
C ARG A 202 7.71 9.24 6.92
N ARG A 203 6.59 9.95 7.04
CA ARG A 203 5.44 9.50 7.81
C ARG A 203 4.89 8.18 7.28
N THR A 204 4.68 8.06 5.98
CA THR A 204 4.20 6.83 5.34
C THR A 204 5.18 5.66 5.55
N SER A 205 6.50 5.91 5.50
CA SER A 205 7.52 4.90 5.80
C SER A 205 7.37 4.34 7.21
N VAL A 206 7.21 5.22 8.19
CA VAL A 206 7.03 4.80 9.60
C VAL A 206 5.67 4.10 9.80
N GLU A 207 4.60 4.61 9.20
CA GLU A 207 3.26 4.03 9.31
C GLU A 207 3.17 2.63 8.69
N LEU A 208 3.78 2.42 7.51
CA LEU A 208 3.70 1.15 6.79
C LEU A 208 4.74 0.13 7.21
N PHE A 209 5.94 0.58 7.55
CA PHE A 209 7.10 -0.30 7.73
C PHE A 209 7.78 -0.18 9.10
N GLY A 210 7.30 0.72 9.95
CA GLY A 210 7.85 0.94 11.29
C GLY A 210 9.27 1.53 11.32
N LYS A 211 9.79 2.02 10.19
CA LYS A 211 11.15 2.55 10.05
C LYS A 211 11.19 3.81 9.21
N GLU A 212 12.14 4.67 9.51
CA GLU A 212 12.48 5.82 8.68
C GLU A 212 13.15 5.39 7.36
N VAL A 213 13.08 6.24 6.36
CA VAL A 213 13.80 6.09 5.09
C VAL A 213 15.32 6.17 5.32
N ALA A 214 16.08 5.37 4.57
CA ALA A 214 17.55 5.37 4.67
C ALA A 214 18.15 6.65 4.05
N ASN A 215 17.65 7.03 2.87
CA ASN A 215 18.10 8.23 2.16
C ASN A 215 16.89 8.98 1.59
N ILE A 216 17.08 10.27 1.32
CA ILE A 216 16.11 11.11 0.61
C ILE A 216 16.80 11.70 -0.61
N VAL A 217 16.31 11.32 -1.79
CA VAL A 217 16.78 11.84 -3.07
C VAL A 217 15.82 12.95 -3.51
N ILE A 218 16.35 14.16 -3.66
CA ILE A 218 15.58 15.36 -4.00
C ILE A 218 16.05 15.95 -5.35
N PRO A 219 15.17 16.63 -6.09
CA PRO A 219 15.48 17.19 -7.40
C PRO A 219 16.19 18.56 -7.31
N PHE A 220 17.08 18.72 -6.34
CA PHE A 220 17.87 19.95 -6.15
C PHE A 220 19.35 19.61 -6.11
N ASN A 221 20.16 20.41 -6.78
CA ASN A 221 21.61 20.33 -6.62
C ASN A 221 22.05 20.98 -5.30
N LYS A 222 23.32 20.74 -4.91
CA LYS A 222 23.86 21.23 -3.64
C LYS A 222 23.78 22.76 -3.48
N GLY A 223 24.02 23.50 -4.56
CA GLY A 223 23.94 24.97 -4.53
C GLY A 223 22.51 25.48 -4.36
N GLN A 224 21.56 24.87 -5.05
CA GLN A 224 20.14 25.19 -4.89
C GLN A 224 19.67 24.89 -3.46
N LEU A 225 20.07 23.74 -2.91
CA LEU A 225 19.72 23.38 -1.54
C LEU A 225 20.30 24.35 -0.51
N GLN A 226 21.57 24.75 -0.66
CA GLN A 226 22.19 25.75 0.20
C GLN A 226 21.47 27.10 0.13
N PHE A 227 21.16 27.56 -1.07
CA PHE A 227 20.39 28.79 -1.27
C PHE A 227 19.02 28.73 -0.59
N LEU A 228 18.31 27.62 -0.74
CA LEU A 228 17.01 27.43 -0.09
C LEU A 228 17.11 27.47 1.43
N LEU A 229 18.09 26.76 2.01
CA LEU A 229 18.30 26.72 3.46
C LEU A 229 18.72 28.08 4.04
N GLN A 230 19.45 28.89 3.28
CA GLN A 230 19.84 30.23 3.71
C GLN A 230 18.70 31.25 3.64
N ASN A 231 17.76 31.07 2.72
CA ASN A 231 16.68 32.02 2.46
C ASN A 231 15.29 31.53 2.94
N SER A 232 15.19 30.36 3.54
CA SER A 232 13.96 29.84 4.16
C SER A 232 13.91 30.14 5.67
N GLY A 233 14.47 31.26 6.08
CA GLY A 233 14.30 31.79 7.41
C GLY A 233 12.98 32.55 7.51
N ASP A 234 11.90 31.82 7.83
CA ASP A 234 10.77 32.24 8.68
C ASP A 234 9.76 31.09 8.75
#